data_e1f4f27fa49d1d5d83963d1147108f60
#
_entry.id   e1f4f27fa49d1d5d83963d1147108f60
#
_cell.length_a   1.000
_cell.length_b   1.000
_cell.length_c   1.000
_cell.angle_alpha   90.00
_cell.angle_beta   90.00
_cell.angle_gamma   90.00
#
_symmetry.space_group_name_H-M   'P 1'
#
loop_
_entity.id
_entity.type
_entity.pdbx_description
1 polymer ?
#
loop_
_entity_poly.entity_id
_entity_poly.type
_entity_poly.pdbx_seq_one_letter_code
_entity_poly.pdbx_strand_id
1 'polypeptide(L)'
;MATAFARLLPFVSTLVLLASFGCTTFSKLQKEAIYSPTEGVLEAVSVLRRHVPDDTYRFPPARDFTGRNVYRASLLRLENLERAEADALRSGYMDGVIAFGKARALERLRAFDLAAQHSRESARVSDELQAEALASAEVCDRLDQAAKVGIELVDPVAESGVPARPIDPDKVRGDLDDRVARLSLLLDDLDEDREREDAGEATVDRRHYRWIAQEEIERADVVRAIYFIEIRHVVPDGTVMALQELQRVATRHGASKNRLRHLLRLADFYAELAREYLDAIPPESLVFDPARFRELADAAIQLYELVGSHDGRPEKLEATRNLEAFLALTLNVDADRFDR
;
A
#
# COMPACT_ATOMS: atom_id res chain seq x y z
N MET A 1 -48.28 49.25 39.03
CA MET A 1 -47.59 48.23 38.26
C MET A 1 -46.72 48.84 37.11
N ALA A 2 -46.00 49.92 37.34
CA ALA A 2 -45.22 50.59 36.31
C ALA A 2 -43.75 50.85 36.66
N THR A 3 -43.24 50.26 37.74
CA THR A 3 -41.87 50.52 38.21
C THR A 3 -40.91 49.33 38.14
N ALA A 4 -41.35 48.15 37.63
CA ALA A 4 -40.52 46.95 37.48
C ALA A 4 -39.86 46.81 36.10
N PHE A 5 -40.29 47.55 35.07
CA PHE A 5 -39.77 47.43 33.70
C PHE A 5 -38.54 48.29 33.41
N ALA A 6 -38.27 49.31 34.21
CA ALA A 6 -37.19 50.26 33.95
C ALA A 6 -35.80 49.79 34.46
N ARG A 7 -35.73 48.68 35.21
CA ARG A 7 -34.44 48.17 35.78
C ARG A 7 -33.81 47.03 34.96
N LEU A 8 -34.49 46.49 33.97
CA LEU A 8 -33.97 45.39 33.10
C LEU A 8 -33.25 45.85 31.85
N LEU A 9 -33.50 47.10 31.41
CA LEU A 9 -32.85 47.63 30.19
C LEU A 9 -31.31 47.80 30.25
N PRO A 10 -30.70 48.22 31.37
CA PRO A 10 -29.24 48.35 31.40
C PRO A 10 -28.47 46.98 31.43
N PHE A 11 -29.15 45.92 31.88
CA PHE A 11 -28.49 44.58 31.93
C PHE A 11 -28.44 43.91 30.55
N VAL A 12 -29.42 44.12 29.72
CA VAL A 12 -29.44 43.53 28.36
C VAL A 12 -28.45 44.25 27.46
N SER A 13 -28.31 45.61 27.62
CA SER A 13 -27.30 46.36 26.84
C SER A 13 -25.87 46.00 27.21
N THR A 14 -25.58 45.69 28.47
CA THR A 14 -24.21 45.27 28.90
C THR A 14 -23.88 43.87 28.45
N LEU A 15 -24.87 42.97 28.37
CA LEU A 15 -24.66 41.60 27.87
C LEU A 15 -24.42 41.58 26.36
N VAL A 16 -25.08 42.41 25.57
CA VAL A 16 -24.86 42.52 24.11
C VAL A 16 -23.52 43.16 23.80
N LEU A 17 -23.01 44.08 24.61
CA LEU A 17 -21.68 44.67 24.44
C LEU A 17 -20.55 43.70 24.79
N LEU A 18 -20.74 42.78 25.77
CA LEU A 18 -19.78 41.75 26.08
C LEU A 18 -19.68 40.63 25.01
N ALA A 19 -20.82 40.35 24.35
CA ALA A 19 -20.83 39.36 23.24
C ALA A 19 -20.16 39.88 21.96
N SER A 20 -20.12 41.18 21.73
CA SER A 20 -19.49 41.80 20.54
C SER A 20 -17.94 41.95 20.69
N PHE A 21 -17.41 41.94 21.90
CA PHE A 21 -15.95 41.98 22.12
C PHE A 21 -15.27 40.59 22.07
N GLY A 22 -16.04 39.51 22.20
CA GLY A 22 -15.51 38.13 22.19
C GLY A 22 -15.20 37.60 20.78
N CYS A 23 -15.81 38.13 19.73
CA CYS A 23 -15.60 37.60 18.36
C CYS A 23 -14.43 38.21 17.60
N THR A 24 -13.89 39.34 18.04
CA THR A 24 -12.78 39.99 17.32
C THR A 24 -11.40 39.56 17.78
N THR A 25 -11.29 38.95 18.95
CA THR A 25 -10.01 38.42 19.44
C THR A 25 -9.69 37.01 18.90
N PHE A 26 -10.71 36.19 18.57
CA PHE A 26 -10.48 34.88 17.98
C PHE A 26 -10.03 34.95 16.51
N SER A 27 -10.46 35.97 15.75
CA SER A 27 -10.02 36.13 14.35
C SER A 27 -8.59 36.68 14.19
N LYS A 28 -8.04 37.34 15.25
CA LYS A 28 -6.65 37.80 15.24
C LYS A 28 -5.66 36.72 15.64
N LEU A 29 -6.04 35.79 16.52
CA LEU A 29 -5.19 34.66 16.90
C LEU A 29 -5.05 33.61 15.79
N GLN A 30 -6.01 33.53 14.86
CA GLN A 30 -5.91 32.63 13.71
C GLN A 30 -5.04 33.19 12.56
N LYS A 31 -4.67 34.46 12.61
CA LYS A 31 -3.78 35.07 11.59
C LYS A 31 -2.30 35.06 11.93
N GLU A 32 -1.92 34.69 13.15
CA GLU A 32 -0.50 34.72 13.59
C GLU A 32 0.21 33.36 13.57
N ALA A 33 -0.47 32.27 13.27
CA ALA A 33 0.17 30.98 12.98
C ALA A 33 0.41 30.84 11.47
N ILE A 34 1.08 31.82 10.87
CA ILE A 34 1.65 31.62 9.53
C ILE A 34 2.93 30.86 9.75
N TYR A 35 2.87 29.53 9.61
CA TYR A 35 4.06 28.72 9.37
C TYR A 35 4.89 29.41 8.29
N SER A 36 6.16 29.75 8.61
CA SER A 36 7.04 30.21 7.55
C SER A 36 7.17 29.10 6.52
N PRO A 37 7.10 29.39 5.20
CA PRO A 37 7.19 28.37 4.14
C PRO A 37 8.40 27.46 4.33
N THR A 38 9.50 28.00 4.80
CA THR A 38 10.75 27.33 5.08
C THR A 38 10.61 26.24 6.15
N GLU A 39 9.91 26.50 7.26
CA GLU A 39 9.69 25.50 8.31
C GLU A 39 8.78 24.36 7.82
N GLY A 40 7.73 24.68 7.08
CA GLY A 40 6.81 23.67 6.54
C GLY A 40 7.48 22.76 5.51
N VAL A 41 8.36 23.30 4.67
CA VAL A 41 9.12 22.51 3.68
C VAL A 41 10.16 21.63 4.38
N LEU A 42 10.93 22.20 5.29
CA LEU A 42 11.92 21.44 6.07
C LEU A 42 11.28 20.34 6.89
N GLU A 43 10.13 20.60 7.48
CA GLU A 43 9.34 19.58 8.17
C GLU A 43 8.89 18.46 7.22
N ALA A 44 8.32 18.78 6.07
CA ALA A 44 7.89 17.81 5.09
C ALA A 44 9.05 16.97 4.55
N VAL A 45 10.16 17.60 4.19
CA VAL A 45 11.40 16.92 3.74
C VAL A 45 12.02 16.10 4.86
N SER A 46 12.07 16.63 6.08
CA SER A 46 12.56 15.91 7.26
C SER A 46 11.72 14.68 7.57
N VAL A 47 10.40 14.79 7.48
CA VAL A 47 9.47 13.66 7.65
C VAL A 47 9.71 12.62 6.54
N LEU A 48 9.81 13.03 5.28
CA LEU A 48 10.08 12.13 4.17
C LEU A 48 11.46 11.45 4.30
N ARG A 49 12.53 12.20 4.64
CA ARG A 49 13.87 11.65 4.85
C ARG A 49 13.93 10.70 6.05
N ARG A 50 13.27 11.02 7.15
CA ARG A 50 13.24 10.17 8.36
C ARG A 50 12.45 8.89 8.16
N HIS A 51 11.37 8.95 7.40
CA HIS A 51 10.50 7.79 7.16
C HIS A 51 10.92 6.94 5.96
N VAL A 52 11.84 7.41 5.13
CA VAL A 52 12.38 6.65 3.98
C VAL A 52 13.27 5.48 4.43
N PRO A 53 14.19 5.60 5.40
CA PRO A 53 14.98 4.47 5.89
C PRO A 53 14.27 3.61 6.92
N ASP A 54 13.21 4.12 7.57
CA ASP A 54 12.52 3.45 8.67
C ASP A 54 11.47 2.43 8.21
N ASP A 55 11.06 1.59 9.15
CA ASP A 55 10.03 0.56 9.03
C ASP A 55 8.66 1.03 8.50
N THR A 56 8.46 2.33 8.29
CA THR A 56 7.26 2.90 7.68
C THR A 56 7.01 2.34 6.27
N TYR A 57 8.07 1.90 5.59
CA TYR A 57 7.94 1.16 4.34
C TYR A 57 7.39 -0.26 4.54
N ARG A 58 7.52 -0.82 5.72
CA ARG A 58 6.99 -2.13 6.07
C ARG A 58 5.48 -2.13 6.31
N PHE A 59 4.88 -0.95 6.46
CA PHE A 59 3.44 -0.83 6.59
C PHE A 59 2.83 -0.45 5.24
N PRO A 60 1.73 -1.10 4.82
CA PRO A 60 0.95 -0.58 3.72
C PRO A 60 0.67 0.89 4.02
N PRO A 61 0.68 1.78 3.01
CA PRO A 61 0.39 3.18 3.23
C PRO A 61 -0.88 3.26 4.09
N ALA A 62 -0.75 3.88 5.27
CA ALA A 62 -1.84 3.96 6.21
C ALA A 62 -3.03 4.58 5.47
N ARG A 63 -4.05 3.79 5.23
CA ARG A 63 -5.35 4.30 4.88
C ARG A 63 -5.92 4.79 6.19
N ASP A 64 -5.87 6.10 6.39
CA ASP A 64 -6.65 6.71 7.44
C ASP A 64 -8.14 6.49 7.14
N PHE A 65 -8.99 6.86 8.08
CA PHE A 65 -10.45 6.77 7.94
C PHE A 65 -11.00 7.45 6.67
N THR A 66 -10.24 8.36 6.06
CA THR A 66 -10.61 9.11 4.86
C THR A 66 -10.02 8.53 3.58
N GLY A 67 -9.25 7.44 3.67
CA GLY A 67 -8.54 6.82 2.55
C GLY A 67 -7.31 7.60 2.08
N ARG A 68 -6.85 8.58 2.88
CA ARG A 68 -5.67 9.38 2.54
C ARG A 68 -4.40 8.57 2.73
N ASN A 69 -3.55 8.63 1.73
CA ASN A 69 -2.19 8.12 1.81
C ASN A 69 -1.29 9.25 2.32
N VAL A 70 -0.42 8.97 3.30
CA VAL A 70 0.53 9.94 3.87
C VAL A 70 1.38 10.61 2.79
N TYR A 71 1.84 9.85 1.81
CA TYR A 71 2.65 10.38 0.70
C TYR A 71 1.85 11.30 -0.22
N ARG A 72 0.58 10.98 -0.48
CA ARG A 72 -0.33 11.85 -1.23
C ARG A 72 -0.60 13.16 -0.49
N ALA A 73 -0.78 13.10 0.83
CA ALA A 73 -0.94 14.30 1.64
C ALA A 73 0.33 15.16 1.64
N SER A 74 1.53 14.54 1.72
CA SER A 74 2.81 15.25 1.63
C SER A 74 3.01 15.89 0.26
N LEU A 75 2.70 15.18 -0.82
CA LEU A 75 2.77 15.73 -2.19
C LEU A 75 1.87 16.96 -2.33
N LEU A 76 0.59 16.86 -1.95
CA LEU A 76 -0.36 17.97 -2.00
C LEU A 76 0.10 19.16 -1.15
N ARG A 77 0.73 18.91 0.00
CA ARG A 77 1.28 19.97 0.84
C ARG A 77 2.44 20.70 0.16
N LEU A 78 3.37 19.97 -0.46
CA LEU A 78 4.48 20.55 -1.21
C LEU A 78 3.98 21.35 -2.42
N GLU A 79 3.01 20.83 -3.17
CA GLU A 79 2.40 21.54 -4.30
C GLU A 79 1.67 22.82 -3.86
N ASN A 80 1.00 22.79 -2.71
CA ASN A 80 0.33 23.98 -2.17
C ASN A 80 1.33 25.03 -1.69
N LEU A 81 2.43 24.64 -1.05
CA LEU A 81 3.52 25.54 -0.64
C LEU A 81 4.15 26.20 -1.86
N GLU A 82 4.50 25.44 -2.87
CA GLU A 82 5.08 25.96 -4.11
C GLU A 82 4.13 26.98 -4.79
N ARG A 83 2.85 26.72 -4.80
CA ARG A 83 1.85 27.58 -5.41
C ARG A 83 1.61 28.87 -4.63
N ALA A 84 1.62 28.77 -3.28
CA ALA A 84 1.33 29.90 -2.40
C ALA A 84 2.53 30.82 -2.19
N GLU A 85 3.75 30.29 -2.21
CA GLU A 85 4.96 30.95 -1.71
C GLU A 85 6.11 30.88 -2.74
N ALA A 86 5.80 30.84 -4.03
CA ALA A 86 6.77 30.62 -5.11
C ALA A 86 7.98 31.58 -5.04
N ASP A 87 7.75 32.89 -4.80
CA ASP A 87 8.81 33.89 -4.78
C ASP A 87 9.69 33.77 -3.53
N ALA A 88 9.08 33.47 -2.38
CA ALA A 88 9.81 33.27 -1.12
C ALA A 88 10.67 31.99 -1.16
N LEU A 89 10.14 30.93 -1.76
CA LEU A 89 10.84 29.66 -1.92
C LEU A 89 12.04 29.78 -2.87
N ARG A 90 11.86 30.50 -3.97
CA ARG A 90 12.95 30.76 -4.94
C ARG A 90 14.05 31.62 -4.33
N SER A 91 13.70 32.67 -3.59
CA SER A 91 14.67 33.50 -2.90
C SER A 91 15.44 32.77 -1.79
N GLY A 92 14.83 31.72 -1.20
CA GLY A 92 15.43 30.84 -0.20
C GLY A 92 16.16 29.61 -0.76
N TYR A 93 16.30 29.49 -2.07
CA TYR A 93 16.91 28.33 -2.74
C TYR A 93 16.22 27.00 -2.44
N MET A 94 14.90 27.03 -2.20
CA MET A 94 14.13 25.86 -1.78
C MET A 94 13.54 25.05 -2.95
N ASP A 95 13.62 25.54 -4.17
CA ASP A 95 13.01 24.89 -5.36
C ASP A 95 13.54 23.44 -5.52
N GLY A 96 14.85 23.24 -5.38
CA GLY A 96 15.45 21.90 -5.47
C GLY A 96 14.98 20.95 -4.36
N VAL A 97 14.84 21.48 -3.14
CA VAL A 97 14.38 20.68 -1.98
C VAL A 97 12.91 20.26 -2.15
N ILE A 98 12.07 21.16 -2.68
CA ILE A 98 10.66 20.87 -2.96
C ILE A 98 10.53 19.83 -4.07
N ALA A 99 11.26 20.02 -5.17
CA ALA A 99 11.26 19.05 -6.26
C ALA A 99 11.70 17.66 -5.78
N PHE A 100 12.77 17.60 -4.96
CA PHE A 100 13.22 16.35 -4.36
C PHE A 100 12.19 15.72 -3.42
N GLY A 101 11.54 16.51 -2.56
CA GLY A 101 10.48 16.04 -1.67
C GLY A 101 9.27 15.51 -2.43
N LYS A 102 8.88 16.16 -3.54
CA LYS A 102 7.83 15.64 -4.45
C LYS A 102 8.25 14.31 -5.08
N ALA A 103 9.49 14.20 -5.57
CA ALA A 103 10.00 12.97 -6.12
C ALA A 103 9.91 11.82 -5.11
N ARG A 104 10.32 12.05 -3.85
CA ARG A 104 10.22 11.08 -2.75
C ARG A 104 8.79 10.64 -2.44
N ALA A 105 7.83 11.54 -2.52
CA ALA A 105 6.41 11.19 -2.36
C ALA A 105 5.88 10.39 -3.55
N LEU A 106 6.25 10.78 -4.78
CA LEU A 106 5.81 10.14 -6.03
C LEU A 106 6.33 8.72 -6.19
N GLU A 107 7.59 8.44 -5.83
CA GLU A 107 8.13 7.09 -5.86
C GLU A 107 7.34 6.12 -4.95
N ARG A 108 6.88 6.61 -3.80
CA ARG A 108 6.02 5.82 -2.89
C ARG A 108 4.58 5.70 -3.37
N LEU A 109 4.13 6.61 -4.21
CA LEU A 109 2.85 6.53 -4.92
C LEU A 109 2.96 5.71 -6.21
N ARG A 110 4.15 5.19 -6.54
CA ARG A 110 4.44 4.40 -7.74
C ARG A 110 4.31 5.19 -9.05
N ALA A 111 4.37 6.51 -8.98
CA ALA A 111 4.46 7.38 -10.15
C ALA A 111 5.95 7.60 -10.48
N PHE A 112 6.63 6.51 -10.88
CA PHE A 112 8.09 6.46 -11.02
C PHE A 112 8.60 7.40 -12.12
N ASP A 113 7.88 7.55 -13.21
CA ASP A 113 8.18 8.50 -14.29
C ASP A 113 8.18 9.95 -13.80
N LEU A 114 7.16 10.35 -13.05
CA LEU A 114 7.08 11.68 -12.43
C LEU A 114 8.14 11.86 -11.34
N ALA A 115 8.41 10.82 -10.55
CA ALA A 115 9.47 10.85 -9.55
C ALA A 115 10.84 11.10 -10.18
N ALA A 116 11.17 10.40 -11.27
CA ALA A 116 12.39 10.60 -12.04
C ALA A 116 12.48 12.04 -12.61
N GLN A 117 11.36 12.57 -13.10
CA GLN A 117 11.30 13.94 -13.62
C GLN A 117 11.60 14.97 -12.55
N HIS A 118 10.94 14.90 -11.39
CA HIS A 118 11.18 15.83 -10.28
C HIS A 118 12.57 15.68 -9.66
N SER A 119 13.12 14.46 -9.62
CA SER A 119 14.51 14.25 -9.21
C SER A 119 15.50 14.95 -10.15
N ARG A 120 15.31 14.86 -11.47
CA ARG A 120 16.13 15.60 -12.44
C ARG A 120 15.96 17.12 -12.33
N GLU A 121 14.77 17.59 -12.02
CA GLU A 121 14.51 19.00 -11.74
C GLU A 121 15.30 19.47 -10.52
N SER A 122 15.24 18.73 -9.42
CA SER A 122 16.04 19.00 -8.22
C SER A 122 17.52 19.06 -8.52
N ALA A 123 18.06 18.09 -9.29
CA ALA A 123 19.47 18.05 -9.67
C ALA A 123 19.94 19.24 -10.51
N ARG A 124 19.03 19.91 -11.23
CA ARG A 124 19.37 21.10 -12.05
C ARG A 124 19.46 22.39 -11.24
N VAL A 125 18.73 22.46 -10.12
CA VAL A 125 18.59 23.71 -9.35
C VAL A 125 19.29 23.65 -8.00
N SER A 126 19.80 22.50 -7.57
CA SER A 126 20.47 22.31 -6.28
C SER A 126 21.74 21.49 -6.44
N ASP A 127 22.90 22.15 -6.31
CA ASP A 127 24.21 21.49 -6.36
C ASP A 127 24.38 20.50 -5.21
N GLU A 128 23.84 20.80 -4.02
CA GLU A 128 23.93 19.95 -2.82
C GLU A 128 23.16 18.63 -2.98
N LEU A 129 22.05 18.65 -3.71
CA LEU A 129 21.21 17.47 -3.94
C LEU A 129 21.51 16.77 -5.27
N GLN A 130 22.38 17.33 -6.10
CA GLN A 130 22.58 16.88 -7.49
C GLN A 130 22.89 15.39 -7.58
N ALA A 131 23.87 14.91 -6.82
CA ALA A 131 24.30 13.52 -6.88
C ALA A 131 23.17 12.56 -6.45
N GLU A 132 22.53 12.85 -5.31
CA GLU A 132 21.44 12.05 -4.77
C GLU A 132 20.21 12.06 -5.69
N ALA A 133 19.88 13.22 -6.25
CA ALA A 133 18.74 13.38 -7.14
C ALA A 133 18.95 12.67 -8.49
N LEU A 134 20.15 12.72 -9.07
CA LEU A 134 20.46 11.97 -10.30
C LEU A 134 20.43 10.46 -10.08
N ALA A 135 21.01 9.98 -8.99
CA ALA A 135 20.95 8.57 -8.63
C ALA A 135 19.49 8.10 -8.38
N SER A 136 18.68 8.93 -7.75
CA SER A 136 17.25 8.68 -7.55
C SER A 136 16.49 8.62 -8.88
N ALA A 137 16.78 9.53 -9.81
CA ALA A 137 16.16 9.54 -11.12
C ALA A 137 16.47 8.27 -11.92
N GLU A 138 17.72 7.79 -11.88
CA GLU A 138 18.15 6.57 -12.55
C GLU A 138 17.39 5.35 -12.02
N VAL A 139 17.31 5.20 -10.70
CA VAL A 139 16.56 4.10 -10.08
C VAL A 139 15.07 4.17 -10.42
N CYS A 140 14.46 5.37 -10.37
CA CYS A 140 13.06 5.56 -10.74
C CYS A 140 12.79 5.21 -12.20
N ASP A 141 13.71 5.53 -13.13
CA ASP A 141 13.58 5.12 -14.54
C ASP A 141 13.58 3.59 -14.70
N ARG A 142 14.43 2.89 -13.98
CA ARG A 142 14.49 1.43 -14.01
C ARG A 142 13.23 0.81 -13.41
N LEU A 143 12.72 1.37 -12.30
CA LEU A 143 11.45 0.98 -11.70
C LEU A 143 10.27 1.21 -12.66
N ASP A 144 10.24 2.34 -13.35
CA ASP A 144 9.22 2.67 -14.34
C ASP A 144 9.25 1.71 -15.53
N GLN A 145 10.44 1.42 -16.07
CA GLN A 145 10.61 0.47 -17.15
C GLN A 145 10.15 -0.94 -16.75
N ALA A 146 10.48 -1.38 -15.53
CA ALA A 146 10.00 -2.66 -15.03
C ALA A 146 8.49 -2.65 -14.79
N ALA A 147 7.94 -1.55 -14.25
CA ALA A 147 6.52 -1.42 -13.95
C ALA A 147 5.62 -1.42 -15.19
N LYS A 148 6.14 -1.01 -16.35
CA LYS A 148 5.43 -1.01 -17.64
C LYS A 148 5.30 -2.39 -18.26
N VAL A 149 6.11 -3.37 -17.88
CA VAL A 149 5.99 -4.74 -18.36
C VAL A 149 4.75 -5.37 -17.71
N GLY A 150 3.80 -5.81 -18.52
CA GLY A 150 2.55 -6.40 -18.05
C GLY A 150 1.66 -5.44 -17.23
N ILE A 151 1.70 -4.14 -17.52
CA ILE A 151 0.97 -3.11 -16.75
C ILE A 151 -0.54 -3.35 -16.75
N GLU A 152 -1.10 -3.87 -17.84
CA GLU A 152 -2.51 -4.23 -17.97
C GLU A 152 -2.96 -5.31 -16.99
N LEU A 153 -2.01 -6.08 -16.45
CA LEU A 153 -2.27 -7.12 -15.46
C LEU A 153 -2.19 -6.60 -14.02
N VAL A 154 -1.32 -5.62 -13.81
CA VAL A 154 -0.98 -5.12 -12.45
C VAL A 154 -1.95 -4.04 -11.99
N ASP A 155 -2.31 -3.15 -12.89
CA ASP A 155 -3.22 -2.04 -12.64
C ASP A 155 -4.36 -2.09 -13.67
N PRO A 156 -5.31 -3.03 -13.52
CA PRO A 156 -6.49 -3.03 -14.35
C PRO A 156 -7.22 -1.71 -14.11
N VAL A 157 -7.23 -0.85 -15.12
CA VAL A 157 -8.03 0.38 -15.09
C VAL A 157 -9.48 -0.04 -15.01
N ALA A 158 -10.07 0.08 -13.84
CA ALA A 158 -11.46 -0.25 -13.59
C ALA A 158 -12.37 0.87 -14.13
N GLU A 159 -12.27 1.16 -15.43
CA GLU A 159 -13.26 1.94 -16.12
C GLU A 159 -14.17 0.99 -16.90
N SER A 160 -15.45 1.24 -16.81
CA SER A 160 -16.50 0.48 -17.48
C SER A 160 -16.19 0.31 -18.96
N GLY A 161 -15.77 -0.87 -19.38
CA GLY A 161 -15.40 -1.18 -20.74
C GLY A 161 -14.04 -1.88 -20.90
N VAL A 162 -13.41 -2.28 -19.77
CA VAL A 162 -12.14 -3.02 -19.79
C VAL A 162 -12.33 -4.34 -20.55
N PRO A 163 -11.53 -4.60 -21.61
CA PRO A 163 -11.48 -5.92 -22.19
C PRO A 163 -11.10 -6.94 -21.13
N ALA A 164 -11.79 -8.07 -21.10
CA ALA A 164 -11.41 -9.18 -20.24
C ALA A 164 -9.91 -9.43 -20.40
N ARG A 165 -9.20 -9.65 -19.28
CA ARG A 165 -7.77 -9.95 -19.29
C ARG A 165 -7.51 -11.05 -20.31
N PRO A 166 -6.41 -10.99 -21.09
CA PRO A 166 -6.15 -12.02 -22.07
C PRO A 166 -6.04 -13.38 -21.41
N ILE A 167 -6.73 -14.39 -21.95
CA ILE A 167 -6.63 -15.77 -21.47
C ILE A 167 -5.42 -16.39 -22.18
N ASP A 168 -4.24 -15.98 -21.78
CA ASP A 168 -2.95 -16.52 -22.26
C ASP A 168 -2.00 -16.67 -21.08
N PRO A 169 -2.08 -17.81 -20.36
CA PRO A 169 -1.27 -18.06 -19.17
C PRO A 169 0.24 -17.97 -19.41
N ASP A 170 0.71 -18.37 -20.58
CA ASP A 170 2.14 -18.38 -20.91
C ASP A 170 2.67 -16.96 -21.14
N LYS A 171 1.90 -16.14 -21.88
CA LYS A 171 2.23 -14.72 -22.04
C LYS A 171 2.26 -13.99 -20.71
N VAL A 172 1.22 -14.16 -19.87
CA VAL A 172 1.15 -13.50 -18.57
C VAL A 172 2.30 -13.93 -17.66
N ARG A 173 2.63 -15.21 -17.65
CA ARG A 173 3.79 -15.71 -16.90
C ARG A 173 5.08 -15.09 -17.42
N GLY A 174 5.29 -15.07 -18.74
CA GLY A 174 6.47 -14.48 -19.38
C GLY A 174 6.64 -12.99 -19.05
N ASP A 175 5.58 -12.20 -19.20
CA ASP A 175 5.61 -10.75 -18.90
C ASP A 175 5.94 -10.47 -17.44
N LEU A 176 5.32 -11.21 -16.51
CA LEU A 176 5.59 -11.01 -15.08
C LEU A 176 6.95 -11.56 -14.62
N ASP A 177 7.45 -12.62 -15.26
CA ASP A 177 8.81 -13.11 -15.02
C ASP A 177 9.87 -12.12 -15.54
N ASP A 178 9.66 -11.50 -16.72
CA ASP A 178 10.54 -10.41 -17.23
C ASP A 178 10.52 -9.21 -16.29
N ARG A 179 9.36 -8.81 -15.79
CA ARG A 179 9.25 -7.75 -14.77
C ARG A 179 10.05 -8.08 -13.51
N VAL A 180 9.89 -9.29 -12.97
CA VAL A 180 10.62 -9.75 -11.79
C VAL A 180 12.12 -9.81 -12.05
N ALA A 181 12.55 -10.27 -13.24
CA ALA A 181 13.97 -10.34 -13.60
C ALA A 181 14.60 -8.94 -13.64
N ARG A 182 13.94 -7.94 -14.24
CA ARG A 182 14.41 -6.54 -14.25
C ARG A 182 14.54 -5.95 -12.85
N LEU A 183 13.56 -6.22 -11.98
CA LEU A 183 13.59 -5.75 -10.60
C LEU A 183 14.67 -6.48 -9.77
N SER A 184 14.93 -7.75 -10.05
CA SER A 184 16.01 -8.51 -9.40
C SER A 184 17.38 -7.96 -9.76
N LEU A 185 17.62 -7.64 -11.04
CA LEU A 185 18.85 -6.98 -11.47
C LEU A 185 19.04 -5.61 -10.79
N LEU A 186 17.95 -4.87 -10.58
CA LEU A 186 18.03 -3.61 -9.81
C LEU A 186 18.40 -3.88 -8.35
N LEU A 187 17.84 -4.93 -7.73
CA LEU A 187 18.20 -5.30 -6.35
C LEU A 187 19.66 -5.69 -6.22
N ASP A 188 20.18 -6.48 -7.16
CA ASP A 188 21.59 -6.90 -7.15
C ASP A 188 22.51 -5.66 -7.19
N ASP A 189 22.24 -4.69 -8.07
CA ASP A 189 23.01 -3.44 -8.14
C ASP A 189 22.92 -2.62 -6.84
N LEU A 190 21.71 -2.56 -6.21
CA LEU A 190 21.52 -1.85 -4.95
C LEU A 190 22.20 -2.56 -3.75
N ASP A 191 22.32 -3.88 -3.79
CA ASP A 191 23.06 -4.64 -2.79
C ASP A 191 24.57 -4.48 -2.96
N GLU A 192 25.10 -4.42 -4.20
CA GLU A 192 26.51 -4.07 -4.46
C GLU A 192 26.87 -2.67 -3.96
N ASP A 193 25.99 -1.69 -4.17
CA ASP A 193 26.21 -0.31 -3.64
C ASP A 193 26.29 -0.32 -2.11
N ARG A 194 25.44 -1.09 -1.45
CA ARG A 194 25.50 -1.23 0.01
C ARG A 194 26.81 -1.84 0.48
N GLU A 195 27.30 -2.87 -0.20
CA GLU A 195 28.59 -3.49 0.14
C GLU A 195 29.75 -2.52 -0.01
N ARG A 196 29.75 -1.67 -1.04
CA ARG A 196 30.74 -0.59 -1.23
C ARG A 196 30.65 0.45 -0.11
N GLU A 197 29.45 0.85 0.27
CA GLU A 197 29.23 1.79 1.38
C GLU A 197 29.72 1.21 2.71
N ASP A 198 29.40 -0.05 2.99
CA ASP A 198 29.88 -0.77 4.19
C ASP A 198 31.43 -0.93 4.20
N ALA A 199 32.06 -0.93 3.02
CA ALA A 199 33.52 -0.88 2.85
C ALA A 199 34.13 0.52 3.02
N GLY A 200 33.31 1.55 3.25
CA GLY A 200 33.74 2.93 3.46
C GLY A 200 33.96 3.73 2.18
N GLU A 201 33.49 3.26 1.04
CA GLU A 201 33.47 4.02 -0.20
C GLU A 201 32.37 5.09 -0.14
N ALA A 202 32.68 6.29 -0.65
CA ALA A 202 31.69 7.35 -0.73
C ALA A 202 30.67 7.05 -1.83
N THR A 203 29.50 6.56 -1.41
CA THR A 203 28.36 6.27 -2.29
C THR A 203 27.18 7.16 -1.98
N VAL A 204 26.26 7.29 -2.94
CA VAL A 204 24.98 7.96 -2.71
C VAL A 204 24.04 6.98 -2.04
N ASP A 205 23.37 7.39 -0.94
CA ASP A 205 22.43 6.54 -0.22
C ASP A 205 21.21 6.20 -1.08
N ARG A 206 21.15 4.95 -1.56
CA ARG A 206 20.05 4.38 -2.34
C ARG A 206 19.36 3.21 -1.61
N ARG A 207 19.67 2.97 -0.33
CA ARG A 207 19.20 1.79 0.43
C ARG A 207 17.69 1.65 0.50
N HIS A 208 16.96 2.76 0.52
CA HIS A 208 15.50 2.74 0.58
C HIS A 208 14.86 2.18 -0.69
N TYR A 209 15.50 2.29 -1.85
CA TYR A 209 14.99 1.72 -3.11
C TYR A 209 14.95 0.20 -3.11
N ARG A 210 15.80 -0.44 -2.31
CA ARG A 210 15.77 -1.89 -2.12
C ARG A 210 14.38 -2.37 -1.66
N TRP A 211 13.78 -1.66 -0.72
CA TRP A 211 12.43 -1.98 -0.25
C TRP A 211 11.38 -1.78 -1.32
N ILE A 212 11.49 -0.70 -2.11
CA ILE A 212 10.56 -0.43 -3.22
C ILE A 212 10.65 -1.54 -4.27
N ALA A 213 11.85 -1.92 -4.69
CA ALA A 213 12.05 -2.99 -5.66
C ALA A 213 11.52 -4.34 -5.15
N GLN A 214 11.75 -4.67 -3.87
CA GLN A 214 11.19 -5.88 -3.25
C GLN A 214 9.66 -5.87 -3.21
N GLU A 215 9.05 -4.73 -2.88
CA GLU A 215 7.58 -4.58 -2.90
C GLU A 215 7.01 -4.71 -4.32
N GLU A 216 7.71 -4.24 -5.34
CA GLU A 216 7.28 -4.39 -6.73
C GLU A 216 7.41 -5.83 -7.24
N ILE A 217 8.44 -6.58 -6.81
CA ILE A 217 8.55 -8.03 -7.07
C ILE A 217 7.39 -8.78 -6.41
N GLU A 218 7.13 -8.51 -5.12
CA GLU A 218 6.02 -9.11 -4.40
C GLU A 218 4.68 -8.82 -5.09
N ARG A 219 4.49 -7.58 -5.55
CA ARG A 219 3.30 -7.19 -6.29
C ARG A 219 3.13 -7.97 -7.59
N ALA A 220 4.20 -8.14 -8.37
CA ALA A 220 4.16 -8.92 -9.60
C ALA A 220 3.76 -10.38 -9.34
N ASP A 221 4.33 -11.00 -8.30
CA ASP A 221 4.00 -12.36 -7.89
C ASP A 221 2.54 -12.49 -7.41
N VAL A 222 2.04 -11.51 -6.65
CA VAL A 222 0.64 -11.49 -6.19
C VAL A 222 -0.32 -11.32 -7.36
N VAL A 223 -0.01 -10.44 -8.32
CA VAL A 223 -0.84 -10.25 -9.52
C VAL A 223 -0.91 -11.55 -10.33
N ARG A 224 0.21 -12.26 -10.47
CA ARG A 224 0.24 -13.56 -11.14
C ARG A 224 -0.66 -14.57 -10.43
N ALA A 225 -0.59 -14.68 -9.12
CA ALA A 225 -1.46 -15.57 -8.36
C ALA A 225 -2.95 -15.22 -8.51
N ILE A 226 -3.30 -13.93 -8.46
CA ILE A 226 -4.69 -13.47 -8.65
C ILE A 226 -5.17 -13.82 -10.07
N TYR A 227 -4.33 -13.59 -11.08
CA TYR A 227 -4.66 -13.93 -12.46
C TYR A 227 -5.01 -15.42 -12.60
N PHE A 228 -4.20 -16.32 -12.05
CA PHE A 228 -4.46 -17.76 -12.13
C PHE A 228 -5.72 -18.17 -11.35
N ILE A 229 -6.06 -17.49 -10.24
CA ILE A 229 -7.35 -17.68 -9.56
C ILE A 229 -8.51 -17.31 -10.49
N GLU A 230 -8.42 -16.16 -11.17
CA GLU A 230 -9.51 -15.68 -12.05
C GLU A 230 -9.77 -16.59 -13.24
N ILE A 231 -8.71 -17.15 -13.84
CA ILE A 231 -8.84 -18.01 -15.03
C ILE A 231 -8.95 -19.51 -14.72
N ARG A 232 -8.91 -19.93 -13.46
CA ARG A 232 -8.78 -21.33 -13.05
C ARG A 232 -9.85 -22.29 -13.61
N HIS A 233 -11.05 -21.77 -13.88
CA HIS A 233 -12.16 -22.57 -14.45
C HIS A 233 -12.17 -22.58 -15.98
N VAL A 234 -11.31 -21.79 -16.63
CA VAL A 234 -11.29 -21.63 -18.08
C VAL A 234 -10.13 -22.39 -18.73
N VAL A 235 -9.05 -22.58 -17.97
CA VAL A 235 -7.83 -23.26 -18.47
C VAL A 235 -7.69 -24.67 -17.86
N PRO A 236 -7.12 -25.63 -18.60
CA PRO A 236 -6.81 -26.94 -18.07
C PRO A 236 -5.89 -26.82 -16.84
N ASP A 237 -6.12 -27.62 -15.81
CA ASP A 237 -5.36 -27.63 -14.57
C ASP A 237 -5.26 -26.25 -13.85
N GLY A 238 -6.16 -25.31 -14.19
CA GLY A 238 -6.12 -23.94 -13.70
C GLY A 238 -6.19 -23.84 -12.16
N THR A 239 -6.95 -24.73 -11.49
CA THR A 239 -7.00 -24.81 -10.02
C THR A 239 -5.63 -25.18 -9.42
N VAL A 240 -4.92 -26.13 -10.03
CA VAL A 240 -3.58 -26.53 -9.59
C VAL A 240 -2.58 -25.40 -9.80
N MET A 241 -2.65 -24.72 -10.95
CA MET A 241 -1.83 -23.54 -11.24
C MET A 241 -2.06 -22.42 -10.23
N ALA A 242 -3.30 -22.10 -9.93
CA ALA A 242 -3.66 -21.08 -8.94
C ALA A 242 -3.11 -21.41 -7.54
N LEU A 243 -3.27 -22.66 -7.11
CA LEU A 243 -2.75 -23.11 -5.83
C LEU A 243 -1.22 -23.02 -5.75
N GLN A 244 -0.52 -23.47 -6.81
CA GLN A 244 0.93 -23.40 -6.88
C GLN A 244 1.43 -21.94 -6.80
N GLU A 245 0.78 -21.02 -7.50
CA GLU A 245 1.16 -19.60 -7.47
C GLU A 245 0.91 -18.97 -6.08
N LEU A 246 -0.20 -19.30 -5.42
CA LEU A 246 -0.46 -18.83 -4.06
C LEU A 246 0.55 -19.37 -3.06
N GLN A 247 0.90 -20.65 -3.14
CA GLN A 247 1.93 -21.27 -2.29
C GLN A 247 3.30 -20.64 -2.55
N ARG A 248 3.61 -20.36 -3.83
CA ARG A 248 4.86 -19.68 -4.21
C ARG A 248 4.95 -18.28 -3.60
N VAL A 249 3.87 -17.49 -3.66
CA VAL A 249 3.81 -16.16 -3.04
C VAL A 249 4.01 -16.26 -1.52
N ALA A 250 3.29 -17.14 -0.85
CA ALA A 250 3.39 -17.31 0.60
C ALA A 250 4.81 -17.74 1.05
N THR A 251 5.48 -18.59 0.26
CA THR A 251 6.83 -19.07 0.55
C THR A 251 7.90 -18.03 0.24
N ARG A 252 7.86 -17.46 -0.97
CA ARG A 252 8.88 -16.50 -1.42
C ARG A 252 8.89 -15.23 -0.58
N HIS A 253 7.69 -14.76 -0.19
CA HIS A 253 7.51 -13.53 0.56
C HIS A 253 7.25 -13.77 2.06
N GLY A 254 7.77 -14.88 2.61
CA GLY A 254 7.60 -15.24 4.01
C GLY A 254 8.18 -14.24 5.03
N ALA A 255 9.10 -13.36 4.62
CA ALA A 255 9.65 -12.27 5.44
C ALA A 255 8.96 -10.92 5.18
N SER A 256 8.01 -10.84 4.24
CA SER A 256 7.32 -9.59 3.89
C SER A 256 6.40 -9.13 5.02
N LYS A 257 6.18 -7.81 5.06
CA LYS A 257 5.13 -7.19 5.89
C LYS A 257 3.72 -7.71 5.57
N ASN A 258 3.50 -8.19 4.34
CA ASN A 258 2.22 -8.73 3.87
C ASN A 258 2.11 -10.26 4.04
N ARG A 259 3.09 -10.91 4.69
CA ARG A 259 3.09 -12.37 4.89
C ARG A 259 1.75 -12.91 5.37
N LEU A 260 1.16 -12.30 6.40
CA LEU A 260 -0.11 -12.77 6.95
C LEU A 260 -1.27 -12.66 5.96
N ARG A 261 -1.26 -11.62 5.11
CA ARG A 261 -2.23 -11.47 4.03
C ARG A 261 -2.07 -12.56 2.96
N HIS A 262 -0.83 -12.97 2.65
CA HIS A 262 -0.59 -14.06 1.70
C HIS A 262 -1.06 -15.40 2.27
N LEU A 263 -0.78 -15.68 3.55
CA LEU A 263 -1.26 -16.88 4.22
C LEU A 263 -2.79 -16.90 4.32
N LEU A 264 -3.40 -15.76 4.64
CA LEU A 264 -4.86 -15.64 4.68
C LEU A 264 -5.49 -15.91 3.31
N ARG A 265 -4.96 -15.34 2.24
CA ARG A 265 -5.44 -15.61 0.86
C ARG A 265 -5.29 -17.08 0.47
N LEU A 266 -4.20 -17.73 0.87
CA LEU A 266 -4.01 -19.16 0.65
C LEU A 266 -5.02 -19.99 1.45
N ALA A 267 -5.31 -19.59 2.71
CA ALA A 267 -6.36 -20.24 3.53
C ALA A 267 -7.75 -20.12 2.90
N ASP A 268 -8.09 -18.88 2.45
CA ASP A 268 -9.37 -18.61 1.78
C ASP A 268 -9.52 -19.47 0.52
N PHE A 269 -8.46 -19.65 -0.24
CA PHE A 269 -8.46 -20.46 -1.44
C PHE A 269 -8.65 -21.97 -1.13
N TYR A 270 -7.99 -22.51 -0.11
CA TYR A 270 -8.25 -23.89 0.33
C TYR A 270 -9.69 -24.08 0.83
N ALA A 271 -10.22 -23.11 1.58
CA ALA A 271 -11.60 -23.14 2.04
C ALA A 271 -12.60 -23.07 0.86
N GLU A 272 -12.28 -22.31 -0.19
CA GLU A 272 -13.07 -22.25 -1.42
C GLU A 272 -13.04 -23.60 -2.16
N LEU A 273 -11.88 -24.22 -2.32
CA LEU A 273 -11.76 -25.55 -2.93
C LEU A 273 -12.54 -26.62 -2.16
N ALA A 274 -12.53 -26.55 -0.83
CA ALA A 274 -13.32 -27.47 0.00
C ALA A 274 -14.84 -27.29 -0.24
N ARG A 275 -15.33 -26.04 -0.36
CA ARG A 275 -16.73 -25.75 -0.69
C ARG A 275 -17.10 -26.21 -2.10
N GLU A 276 -16.26 -25.92 -3.10
CA GLU A 276 -16.47 -26.39 -4.47
C GLU A 276 -16.53 -27.92 -4.55
N TYR A 277 -15.72 -28.61 -3.73
CA TYR A 277 -15.78 -30.06 -3.65
C TYR A 277 -17.11 -30.55 -3.09
N LEU A 278 -17.65 -29.90 -2.04
CA LEU A 278 -18.97 -30.23 -1.48
C LEU A 278 -20.11 -29.92 -2.45
N ASP A 279 -20.03 -28.82 -3.18
CA ASP A 279 -21.05 -28.45 -4.17
C ASP A 279 -21.07 -29.44 -5.33
N ALA A 280 -19.90 -29.95 -5.74
CA ALA A 280 -19.78 -30.93 -6.80
C ALA A 280 -20.18 -32.37 -6.34
N ILE A 281 -19.84 -32.73 -5.10
CA ILE A 281 -20.02 -34.05 -4.52
C ILE A 281 -20.56 -33.89 -3.09
N PRO A 282 -21.90 -33.85 -2.91
CA PRO A 282 -22.49 -33.69 -1.59
C PRO A 282 -22.09 -34.80 -0.60
N PRO A 283 -22.05 -34.56 0.71
CA PRO A 283 -21.60 -35.49 1.73
C PRO A 283 -22.40 -36.80 1.77
N GLU A 284 -23.67 -36.77 1.33
CA GLU A 284 -24.56 -37.91 1.24
C GLU A 284 -24.28 -38.81 0.03
N SER A 285 -23.47 -38.36 -0.91
CA SER A 285 -23.14 -39.13 -2.12
C SER A 285 -22.22 -40.29 -1.80
N LEU A 286 -22.49 -41.44 -2.43
CA LEU A 286 -21.64 -42.63 -2.32
C LEU A 286 -20.22 -42.43 -2.90
N VAL A 287 -20.03 -41.43 -3.74
CA VAL A 287 -18.72 -41.09 -4.32
C VAL A 287 -17.99 -39.99 -3.56
N PHE A 288 -18.59 -39.53 -2.44
CA PHE A 288 -17.92 -38.54 -1.58
C PHE A 288 -16.71 -39.17 -0.90
N ASP A 289 -15.54 -38.56 -1.11
CA ASP A 289 -14.28 -38.93 -0.45
C ASP A 289 -14.00 -38.01 0.74
N PRO A 290 -14.23 -38.51 1.99
CA PRO A 290 -13.96 -37.70 3.19
C PRO A 290 -12.50 -37.35 3.38
N ALA A 291 -11.59 -38.18 2.89
CA ALA A 291 -10.14 -37.90 3.05
C ALA A 291 -9.71 -36.69 2.22
N ARG A 292 -10.21 -36.63 0.98
CA ARG A 292 -9.97 -35.51 0.08
C ARG A 292 -10.57 -34.19 0.63
N PHE A 293 -11.79 -34.24 1.15
CA PHE A 293 -12.39 -33.08 1.79
C PHE A 293 -11.57 -32.60 2.99
N ARG A 294 -11.18 -33.53 3.88
CA ARG A 294 -10.38 -33.21 5.07
C ARG A 294 -9.01 -32.64 4.71
N GLU A 295 -8.35 -33.15 3.69
CA GLU A 295 -7.07 -32.58 3.22
C GLU A 295 -7.18 -31.08 2.93
N LEU A 296 -8.22 -30.67 2.20
CA LEU A 296 -8.46 -29.25 1.87
C LEU A 296 -8.90 -28.46 3.12
N ALA A 297 -9.78 -29.04 3.93
CA ALA A 297 -10.30 -28.40 5.12
C ALA A 297 -9.22 -28.17 6.18
N ASP A 298 -8.40 -29.18 6.47
CA ASP A 298 -7.33 -29.10 7.45
C ASP A 298 -6.26 -28.08 7.02
N ALA A 299 -5.94 -28.04 5.72
CA ALA A 299 -5.02 -27.01 5.19
C ALA A 299 -5.56 -25.58 5.40
N ALA A 300 -6.85 -25.34 5.16
CA ALA A 300 -7.48 -24.05 5.42
C ALA A 300 -7.47 -23.70 6.92
N ILE A 301 -7.88 -24.65 7.78
CA ILE A 301 -7.94 -24.46 9.24
C ILE A 301 -6.56 -24.12 9.81
N GLN A 302 -5.53 -24.90 9.48
CA GLN A 302 -4.17 -24.67 9.95
C GLN A 302 -3.64 -23.27 9.57
N LEU A 303 -3.92 -22.82 8.35
CA LEU A 303 -3.51 -21.50 7.89
C LEU A 303 -4.29 -20.39 8.59
N TYR A 304 -5.59 -20.53 8.79
CA TYR A 304 -6.39 -19.56 9.55
C TYR A 304 -5.92 -19.47 11.00
N GLU A 305 -5.67 -20.61 11.66
CA GLU A 305 -5.14 -20.65 13.03
C GLU A 305 -3.77 -19.96 13.11
N LEU A 306 -2.89 -20.23 12.15
CA LEU A 306 -1.58 -19.59 12.07
C LEU A 306 -1.71 -18.08 11.97
N VAL A 307 -2.56 -17.56 11.09
CA VAL A 307 -2.80 -16.11 10.94
C VAL A 307 -3.48 -15.56 12.20
N GLY A 308 -4.46 -16.28 12.75
CA GLY A 308 -5.20 -15.92 13.96
C GLY A 308 -4.34 -15.85 15.23
N SER A 309 -3.20 -16.53 15.25
CA SER A 309 -2.25 -16.50 16.39
C SER A 309 -1.45 -15.18 16.50
N HIS A 310 -1.49 -14.30 15.48
CA HIS A 310 -0.69 -13.07 15.45
C HIS A 310 -1.46 -11.88 16.01
N ASP A 311 -1.19 -11.54 17.28
CA ASP A 311 -1.84 -10.39 17.95
C ASP A 311 -1.48 -9.04 17.32
N GLY A 312 -2.44 -8.10 17.37
CA GLY A 312 -2.24 -6.74 16.90
C GLY A 312 -2.22 -6.56 15.37
N ARG A 313 -2.57 -7.60 14.61
CA ARG A 313 -2.64 -7.56 13.16
C ARG A 313 -4.09 -7.55 12.66
N PRO A 314 -4.45 -6.75 11.65
CA PRO A 314 -5.79 -6.70 11.10
C PRO A 314 -6.23 -8.05 10.51
N GLU A 315 -5.30 -8.79 9.92
CA GLU A 315 -5.53 -10.10 9.33
C GLU A 315 -6.01 -11.15 10.35
N LYS A 316 -5.66 -10.98 11.64
CA LYS A 316 -6.14 -11.87 12.73
C LYS A 316 -7.67 -11.90 12.80
N LEU A 317 -8.32 -10.72 12.81
CA LEU A 317 -9.78 -10.64 12.93
C LEU A 317 -10.48 -11.31 11.74
N GLU A 318 -9.95 -11.10 10.55
CA GLU A 318 -10.49 -11.72 9.33
C GLU A 318 -10.29 -13.23 9.35
N ALA A 319 -9.08 -13.70 9.70
CA ALA A 319 -8.79 -15.13 9.82
C ALA A 319 -9.66 -15.82 10.86
N THR A 320 -9.84 -15.23 12.05
CA THR A 320 -10.67 -15.80 13.12
C THR A 320 -12.13 -15.92 12.66
N ARG A 321 -12.67 -14.88 12.03
CA ARG A 321 -14.04 -14.88 11.51
C ARG A 321 -14.23 -15.95 10.42
N ASN A 322 -13.26 -16.04 9.48
CA ASN A 322 -13.33 -17.03 8.41
C ASN A 322 -13.18 -18.45 8.94
N LEU A 323 -12.31 -18.65 9.96
CA LEU A 323 -12.16 -19.93 10.66
C LEU A 323 -13.47 -20.38 11.33
N GLU A 324 -14.11 -19.51 12.10
CA GLU A 324 -15.38 -19.82 12.78
C GLU A 324 -16.46 -20.25 11.77
N ALA A 325 -16.61 -19.48 10.68
CA ALA A 325 -17.55 -19.79 9.62
C ALA A 325 -17.23 -21.12 8.90
N PHE A 326 -15.93 -21.41 8.70
CA PHE A 326 -15.48 -22.61 8.04
C PHE A 326 -15.61 -23.86 8.93
N LEU A 327 -15.30 -23.74 10.24
CA LEU A 327 -15.53 -24.81 11.22
C LEU A 327 -17.01 -25.19 11.32
N ALA A 328 -17.91 -24.21 11.29
CA ALA A 328 -19.35 -24.50 11.25
C ALA A 328 -19.74 -25.32 10.01
N LEU A 329 -19.14 -25.04 8.85
CA LEU A 329 -19.34 -25.84 7.63
C LEU A 329 -18.82 -27.26 7.79
N THR A 330 -17.61 -27.47 8.33
CA THR A 330 -17.01 -28.80 8.50
C THR A 330 -17.82 -29.67 9.48
N LEU A 331 -18.33 -29.05 10.56
CA LEU A 331 -19.22 -29.76 11.52
C LEU A 331 -20.52 -30.21 10.88
N ASN A 332 -21.13 -29.41 10.02
CA ASN A 332 -22.34 -29.79 9.30
C ASN A 332 -22.06 -30.96 8.34
N VAL A 333 -20.92 -30.95 7.63
CA VAL A 333 -20.55 -32.07 6.75
C VAL A 333 -20.39 -33.37 7.52
N ASP A 334 -19.80 -33.32 8.72
CA ASP A 334 -19.68 -34.52 9.57
C ASP A 334 -21.06 -34.98 10.12
N ALA A 335 -21.93 -34.05 10.52
CA ALA A 335 -23.29 -34.37 10.97
C ALA A 335 -24.15 -35.03 9.87
N ASP A 336 -24.17 -34.46 8.66
CA ASP A 336 -24.94 -34.97 7.52
C ASP A 336 -24.55 -36.39 7.10
N ARG A 337 -23.33 -36.84 7.46
CA ARG A 337 -22.88 -38.22 7.19
C ARG A 337 -23.34 -39.25 8.22
N PHE A 338 -23.61 -38.84 9.45
CA PHE A 338 -23.87 -39.74 10.57
C PHE A 338 -25.33 -39.77 11.01
N ASP A 339 -26.15 -38.82 10.54
CA ASP A 339 -27.59 -38.76 10.86
C ASP A 339 -28.50 -39.66 9.97
N ARG A 340 -27.94 -40.68 9.30
CA ARG A 340 -28.71 -41.67 8.50
C ARG A 340 -28.52 -43.05 9.07
#